data_dbdc331a007011b5fae700f3c9731fe7
#
_entry.id   dbdc331a007011b5fae700f3c9731fe7
#
_cell.length_a   1.000
_cell.length_b   1.000
_cell.length_c   1.000
_cell.angle_alpha   90.00
_cell.angle_beta   90.00
_cell.angle_gamma   90.00
#
_symmetry.space_group_name_H-M   'P 1'
#
loop_
_entity.id
_entity.type
_entity.pdbx_description
1 polymer ?
#
loop_
_entity_poly.entity_id
_entity_poly.type
_entity_poly.pdbx_seq_one_letter_code
_entity_poly.pdbx_strand_id
1 'polypeptide(L)'
;NPLFDTDKNNVDNKEKRTRILLNLFADWEIIKGLKFRTSLTYGLSSIENGVYKSSTSQARQLASPSAEYKKTNEQQITFTNVLNYKKVLNDHSLDVSLVHDMQTDKAELVGLTGQDMPYYGSWFNVNEAPDVFTRLSSVRKWALLSFMGRVNYTFKDRYLLTLTGRYDG
;
A
#
# COMPACT_ATOMS: atom_id res chain seq x y z
N ASN A 1 -27.19 -24.29 -4.42
CA ASN A 1 -28.06 -23.14 -4.47
C ASN A 1 -27.39 -21.98 -3.71
N PRO A 2 -26.95 -20.90 -4.37
CA PRO A 2 -26.23 -19.82 -3.72
C PRO A 2 -27.00 -19.11 -2.60
N LEU A 3 -28.31 -19.37 -2.48
CA LEU A 3 -29.16 -18.82 -1.41
C LEU A 3 -28.92 -19.46 -0.04
N PHE A 4 -28.36 -20.69 0.02
CA PHE A 4 -28.08 -21.34 1.30
C PHE A 4 -26.88 -20.76 2.04
N ASP A 5 -25.92 -20.18 1.32
CA ASP A 5 -24.71 -19.60 1.90
C ASP A 5 -24.87 -18.11 2.25
N THR A 6 -26.08 -17.53 2.06
CA THR A 6 -26.38 -16.17 2.50
C THR A 6 -26.81 -16.10 3.97
N ASP A 7 -27.12 -17.25 4.60
CA ASP A 7 -27.38 -17.32 6.02
C ASP A 7 -26.06 -17.20 6.80
N LYS A 8 -25.98 -16.21 7.69
CA LYS A 8 -24.82 -15.99 8.57
C LYS A 8 -24.50 -17.19 9.47
N ASN A 9 -25.47 -18.04 9.71
CA ASN A 9 -25.25 -19.28 10.44
C ASN A 9 -24.48 -20.32 9.59
N ASN A 10 -24.57 -20.23 8.28
CA ASN A 10 -23.87 -21.12 7.37
C ASN A 10 -22.49 -20.63 6.98
N VAL A 11 -22.39 -19.34 6.66
CA VAL A 11 -21.13 -18.71 6.28
C VAL A 11 -21.06 -17.31 6.91
N ASP A 12 -20.10 -17.08 7.79
CA ASP A 12 -19.73 -15.75 8.27
C ASP A 12 -18.43 -15.35 7.56
N ASN A 13 -18.52 -14.37 6.67
CA ASN A 13 -17.39 -13.82 5.94
C ASN A 13 -17.29 -12.33 6.21
N LYS A 14 -16.22 -11.92 6.87
CA LYS A 14 -15.98 -10.54 7.26
C LYS A 14 -14.64 -10.05 6.78
N GLU A 15 -14.63 -8.89 6.15
CA GLU A 15 -13.44 -8.14 5.85
C GLU A 15 -13.48 -6.81 6.62
N LYS A 16 -12.41 -6.52 7.35
CA LYS A 16 -12.18 -5.24 7.99
C LYS A 16 -10.93 -4.61 7.39
N ARG A 17 -11.10 -3.41 6.85
CA ARG A 17 -9.99 -2.65 6.27
C ARG A 17 -9.81 -1.33 7.02
N THR A 18 -8.60 -1.10 7.50
CA THR A 18 -8.19 0.17 8.10
C THR A 18 -7.06 0.74 7.27
N ARG A 19 -7.19 2.00 6.86
CA ARG A 19 -6.13 2.71 6.11
C ARG A 19 -5.90 4.08 6.74
N ILE A 20 -4.61 4.38 6.98
CA ILE A 20 -4.16 5.68 7.46
C ILE A 20 -3.15 6.19 6.43
N LEU A 21 -3.32 7.44 6.02
CA LEU A 21 -2.40 8.13 5.13
C LEU A 21 -2.08 9.50 5.73
N LEU A 22 -0.81 9.72 6.02
CA LEU A 22 -0.28 10.98 6.50
C LEU A 22 0.64 11.56 5.44
N ASN A 23 0.45 12.83 5.14
CA ASN A 23 1.34 13.56 4.23
C ASN A 23 1.76 14.85 4.91
N LEU A 24 3.07 15.04 5.07
CA LEU A 24 3.71 16.24 5.59
C LEU A 24 4.58 16.81 4.49
N PHE A 25 4.53 18.11 4.30
CA PHE A 25 5.40 18.78 3.36
C PHE A 25 5.84 20.15 3.88
N ALA A 26 6.98 20.61 3.39
CA ALA A 26 7.49 21.94 3.62
C ALA A 26 8.02 22.53 2.31
N ASP A 27 7.65 23.77 2.05
CA ASP A 27 8.10 24.57 0.91
C ASP A 27 8.98 25.70 1.41
N TRP A 28 10.14 25.86 0.79
CA TRP A 28 11.06 26.92 1.12
C TRP A 28 11.61 27.59 -0.13
N GLU A 29 11.47 28.88 -0.24
CA GLU A 29 12.16 29.67 -1.24
C GLU A 29 13.49 30.15 -0.67
N ILE A 30 14.59 29.49 -1.09
CA ILE A 30 15.94 29.70 -0.57
C ILE A 30 16.44 31.08 -1.02
N ILE A 31 16.27 31.37 -2.32
CA ILE A 31 16.51 32.65 -2.97
C ILE A 31 15.48 32.84 -4.07
N LYS A 32 15.32 34.05 -4.59
CA LYS A 32 14.38 34.33 -5.68
C LYS A 32 14.61 33.41 -6.86
N GLY A 33 13.58 32.59 -7.17
CA GLY A 33 13.58 31.63 -8.26
C GLY A 33 14.14 30.27 -7.89
N LEU A 34 14.71 30.03 -6.69
CA LEU A 34 15.15 28.74 -6.19
C LEU A 34 14.23 28.27 -5.07
N LYS A 35 13.43 27.26 -5.35
CA LYS A 35 12.47 26.67 -4.42
C LYS A 35 12.85 25.23 -4.10
N PHE A 36 12.79 24.91 -2.83
CA PHE A 36 12.97 23.57 -2.32
C PHE A 36 11.67 23.11 -1.66
N ARG A 37 11.20 21.92 -2.05
CA ARG A 37 10.10 21.23 -1.41
C ARG A 37 10.59 19.90 -0.88
N THR A 38 10.27 19.61 0.37
CA THR A 38 10.42 18.28 0.95
C THR A 38 9.05 17.75 1.35
N SER A 39 8.81 16.49 1.16
CA SER A 39 7.58 15.81 1.57
C SER A 39 7.84 14.43 2.10
N LEU A 40 7.10 14.07 3.14
CA LEU A 40 7.09 12.75 3.76
C LEU A 40 5.67 12.22 3.74
N THR A 41 5.46 11.10 3.07
CA THR A 41 4.20 10.37 3.08
C THR A 41 4.37 9.08 3.85
N TYR A 42 3.49 8.84 4.83
CA TYR A 42 3.40 7.59 5.57
C TYR A 42 2.04 6.97 5.34
N GLY A 43 2.02 5.76 4.82
CA GLY A 43 0.84 4.95 4.59
C GLY A 43 0.84 3.70 5.48
N LEU A 44 -0.27 3.44 6.15
CA LEU A 44 -0.54 2.21 6.88
C LEU A 44 -1.86 1.62 6.37
N SER A 45 -1.84 0.35 5.97
CA SER A 45 -3.03 -0.42 5.59
C SER A 45 -3.04 -1.72 6.38
N SER A 46 -4.18 -2.02 7.02
CA SER A 46 -4.41 -3.29 7.70
C SER A 46 -5.71 -3.89 7.15
N ILE A 47 -5.63 -5.10 6.65
CA ILE A 47 -6.74 -5.87 6.12
C ILE A 47 -6.86 -7.14 6.94
N GLU A 48 -7.99 -7.32 7.59
CA GLU A 48 -8.34 -8.52 8.33
C GLU A 48 -9.48 -9.22 7.61
N ASN A 49 -9.27 -10.47 7.21
CA ASN A 49 -10.27 -11.33 6.62
C ASN A 49 -10.54 -12.49 7.56
N GLY A 50 -11.81 -12.71 7.87
CA GLY A 50 -12.27 -13.84 8.66
C GLY A 50 -13.38 -14.55 7.94
N VAL A 51 -13.26 -15.86 7.79
CA VAL A 51 -14.28 -16.71 7.16
C VAL A 51 -14.56 -17.91 8.07
N TYR A 52 -15.82 -18.07 8.43
CA TYR A 52 -16.32 -19.28 9.08
C TYR A 52 -17.32 -19.98 8.16
N LYS A 53 -17.21 -21.29 8.02
CA LYS A 53 -18.12 -22.13 7.24
C LYS A 53 -18.62 -23.25 8.12
N SER A 54 -19.92 -23.29 8.39
CA SER A 54 -20.55 -24.39 9.13
C SER A 54 -20.59 -25.67 8.31
N SER A 55 -20.83 -26.80 8.96
CA SER A 55 -21.02 -28.09 8.29
C SER A 55 -22.23 -28.10 7.34
N THR A 56 -23.25 -27.26 7.62
CA THR A 56 -24.45 -27.12 6.80
C THR A 56 -24.27 -26.21 5.59
N SER A 57 -23.13 -25.50 5.49
CA SER A 57 -22.84 -24.68 4.32
C SER A 57 -22.67 -25.53 3.05
N GLN A 58 -23.07 -25.00 1.92
CA GLN A 58 -22.90 -25.65 0.62
C GLN A 58 -21.41 -25.93 0.33
N ALA A 59 -20.52 -25.06 0.78
CA ALA A 59 -19.08 -25.22 0.60
C ALA A 59 -18.49 -26.38 1.39
N ARG A 60 -19.15 -26.82 2.49
CA ARG A 60 -18.68 -27.92 3.33
C ARG A 60 -19.36 -29.25 3.05
N GLN A 61 -20.58 -29.25 2.47
CA GLN A 61 -21.32 -30.47 2.10
C GLN A 61 -21.39 -31.48 3.24
N LEU A 62 -21.75 -31.04 4.44
CA LEU A 62 -21.81 -31.82 5.69
C LEU A 62 -20.45 -32.25 6.26
N ALA A 63 -19.34 -31.82 5.68
CA ALA A 63 -18.04 -31.95 6.35
C ALA A 63 -17.95 -31.04 7.57
N SER A 64 -16.99 -31.31 8.45
CA SER A 64 -16.77 -30.52 9.67
C SER A 64 -16.62 -29.01 9.41
N PRO A 65 -17.03 -28.13 10.32
CA PRO A 65 -16.90 -26.70 10.19
C PRO A 65 -15.43 -26.27 10.00
N SER A 66 -15.23 -25.16 9.30
CA SER A 66 -13.89 -24.61 9.10
C SER A 66 -13.86 -23.11 9.37
N ALA A 67 -12.73 -22.64 9.85
CA ALA A 67 -12.47 -21.22 10.03
C ALA A 67 -11.15 -20.81 9.38
N GLU A 68 -11.13 -19.63 8.79
CA GLU A 68 -9.95 -19.01 8.22
C GLU A 68 -9.81 -17.59 8.79
N TYR A 69 -8.62 -17.26 9.27
CA TYR A 69 -8.25 -15.90 9.65
C TYR A 69 -7.00 -15.49 8.90
N LYS A 70 -7.04 -14.32 8.28
CA LYS A 70 -5.93 -13.77 7.54
C LYS A 70 -5.79 -12.29 7.83
N LYS A 71 -4.58 -11.86 8.16
CA LYS A 71 -4.26 -10.46 8.41
C LYS A 71 -3.07 -10.05 7.55
N THR A 72 -3.26 -8.96 6.82
CA THR A 72 -2.20 -8.32 6.04
C THR A 72 -2.00 -6.90 6.57
N ASN A 73 -0.77 -6.57 6.97
CA ASN A 73 -0.37 -5.22 7.33
C ASN A 73 0.64 -4.71 6.30
N GLU A 74 0.38 -3.54 5.75
CA GLU A 74 1.27 -2.87 4.79
C GLU A 74 1.66 -1.51 5.33
N GLN A 75 2.95 -1.20 5.28
CA GLN A 75 3.52 0.08 5.64
C GLN A 75 4.29 0.62 4.45
N GLN A 76 3.99 1.84 4.06
CA GLN A 76 4.66 2.54 2.98
C GLN A 76 5.20 3.87 3.48
N ILE A 77 6.46 4.15 3.19
CA ILE A 77 7.09 5.45 3.46
C ILE A 77 7.61 5.97 2.13
N THR A 78 7.24 7.19 1.79
CA THR A 78 7.78 7.90 0.63
C THR A 78 8.35 9.23 1.09
N PHE A 79 9.60 9.48 0.75
CA PHE A 79 10.30 10.72 1.04
C PHE A 79 10.77 11.35 -0.26
N THR A 80 10.22 12.51 -0.59
CA THR A 80 10.48 13.20 -1.85
C THR A 80 11.06 14.58 -1.60
N ASN A 81 12.16 14.90 -2.24
CA ASN A 81 12.77 16.22 -2.27
C ASN A 81 12.78 16.74 -3.70
N VAL A 82 12.35 17.98 -3.87
CA VAL A 82 12.30 18.65 -5.17
C VAL A 82 13.00 19.98 -5.05
N LEU A 83 14.01 20.20 -5.87
CA LEU A 83 14.68 21.48 -6.01
C LEU A 83 14.35 22.05 -7.39
N ASN A 84 13.68 23.18 -7.42
CA ASN A 84 13.31 23.89 -8.65
C ASN A 84 14.05 25.21 -8.73
N TYR A 85 14.70 25.46 -9.84
CA TYR A 85 15.33 26.73 -10.15
C TYR A 85 14.75 27.33 -11.43
N LYS A 86 14.17 28.51 -11.33
CA LYS A 86 13.63 29.24 -12.48
C LYS A 86 14.29 30.60 -12.61
N LYS A 87 14.81 30.89 -13.79
CA LYS A 87 15.43 32.17 -14.12
C LYS A 87 15.01 32.62 -15.51
N VAL A 88 14.62 33.86 -15.60
CA VAL A 88 14.36 34.57 -16.87
C VAL A 88 15.39 35.67 -17.01
N LEU A 89 16.09 35.70 -18.14
CA LEU A 89 17.10 36.70 -18.46
C LEU A 89 16.90 37.13 -19.92
N ASN A 90 16.34 38.32 -20.12
CA ASN A 90 15.97 38.86 -21.45
C ASN A 90 15.09 37.83 -22.20
N ASP A 91 15.56 37.35 -23.37
CA ASP A 91 14.88 36.42 -24.23
C ASP A 91 15.09 34.94 -23.80
N HIS A 92 15.77 34.69 -22.71
CA HIS A 92 16.11 33.32 -22.23
C HIS A 92 15.30 33.00 -20.99
N SER A 93 14.62 31.87 -20.98
CA SER A 93 13.96 31.30 -19.80
C SER A 93 14.54 29.91 -19.53
N LEU A 94 15.01 29.69 -18.32
CA LEU A 94 15.55 28.43 -17.83
C LEU A 94 14.73 27.97 -16.65
N ASP A 95 14.29 26.70 -16.67
CA ASP A 95 13.60 26.03 -15.59
C ASP A 95 14.27 24.66 -15.37
N VAL A 96 14.87 24.48 -14.20
CA VAL A 96 15.60 23.25 -13.83
C VAL A 96 14.91 22.65 -12.63
N SER A 97 14.60 21.37 -12.72
CA SER A 97 14.04 20.57 -11.62
C SER A 97 14.96 19.40 -11.33
N LEU A 98 15.31 19.23 -10.06
CA LEU A 98 15.99 18.04 -9.53
C LEU A 98 15.07 17.40 -8.52
N VAL A 99 14.87 16.10 -8.65
CA VAL A 99 14.02 15.30 -7.77
C VAL A 99 14.83 14.15 -7.21
N HIS A 100 14.76 13.99 -5.91
CA HIS A 100 15.21 12.83 -5.17
C HIS A 100 14.00 12.19 -4.52
N ASP A 101 13.78 10.92 -4.78
CA ASP A 101 12.64 10.15 -4.26
C ASP A 101 13.15 8.86 -3.63
N MET A 102 12.73 8.60 -2.40
CA MET A 102 13.00 7.36 -1.68
C MET A 102 11.67 6.74 -1.25
N GLN A 103 11.46 5.50 -1.60
CA GLN A 103 10.26 4.75 -1.27
C GLN A 103 10.62 3.45 -0.58
N THR A 104 9.93 3.11 0.49
CA THR A 104 10.03 1.82 1.17
C THR A 104 8.66 1.24 1.38
N ASP A 105 8.54 -0.05 1.23
CA ASP A 105 7.32 -0.81 1.46
C ASP A 105 7.64 -2.05 2.30
N LYS A 106 6.78 -2.34 3.27
CA LYS A 106 6.83 -3.54 4.09
C LYS A 106 5.44 -4.12 4.18
N ALA A 107 5.26 -5.34 3.70
CA ALA A 107 4.02 -6.10 3.83
C ALA A 107 4.25 -7.34 4.71
N GLU A 108 3.41 -7.49 5.73
CA GLU A 108 3.40 -8.63 6.64
C GLU A 108 2.07 -9.37 6.48
N LEU A 109 2.14 -10.66 6.28
CA LEU A 109 0.99 -11.53 6.14
C LEU A 109 1.04 -12.62 7.19
N VAL A 110 -0.06 -12.76 7.92
CA VAL A 110 -0.30 -13.88 8.86
C VAL A 110 -1.64 -14.49 8.52
N GLY A 111 -1.72 -15.81 8.49
CA GLY A 111 -2.95 -16.53 8.23
C GLY A 111 -2.98 -17.88 8.95
N LEU A 112 -4.18 -18.25 9.39
CA LEU A 112 -4.48 -19.53 10.03
C LEU A 112 -5.74 -20.10 9.40
N THR A 113 -5.75 -21.39 9.15
CA THR A 113 -6.95 -22.12 8.73
C THR A 113 -7.09 -23.35 9.61
N GLY A 114 -8.24 -23.51 10.23
CA GLY A 114 -8.58 -24.67 11.07
C GLY A 114 -9.80 -25.40 10.56
N GLN A 115 -9.88 -26.71 10.84
CA GLN A 115 -11.04 -27.56 10.61
C GLN A 115 -11.49 -28.18 11.94
N ASP A 116 -12.64 -28.85 11.88
CA ASP A 116 -13.29 -29.46 13.04
C ASP A 116 -13.60 -28.45 14.14
N MET A 117 -13.93 -27.22 13.71
CA MET A 117 -14.32 -26.16 14.62
C MET A 117 -15.53 -26.59 15.46
N PRO A 118 -15.62 -26.21 16.75
CA PRO A 118 -16.81 -26.38 17.55
C PRO A 118 -18.05 -25.79 16.86
N TYR A 119 -19.22 -26.35 17.10
CA TYR A 119 -20.48 -25.93 16.47
C TYR A 119 -20.77 -24.43 16.63
N TYR A 120 -20.32 -23.83 17.75
CA TYR A 120 -20.43 -22.43 18.07
C TYR A 120 -19.16 -21.61 17.72
N GLY A 121 -18.26 -22.23 16.94
CA GLY A 121 -17.01 -21.60 16.54
C GLY A 121 -17.22 -20.37 15.67
N SER A 122 -16.20 -19.57 15.61
CA SER A 122 -16.16 -18.39 14.77
C SER A 122 -14.76 -18.24 14.13
N TRP A 123 -14.66 -17.41 13.10
CA TRP A 123 -13.38 -17.16 12.41
C TRP A 123 -12.30 -16.54 13.31
N PHE A 124 -12.64 -15.90 14.44
CA PHE A 124 -11.65 -15.35 15.38
C PHE A 124 -11.15 -16.37 16.41
N ASN A 125 -11.72 -17.55 16.50
CA ASN A 125 -11.35 -18.62 17.42
C ASN A 125 -10.69 -19.80 16.68
N VAL A 126 -9.90 -19.56 15.65
CA VAL A 126 -9.26 -20.64 14.85
C VAL A 126 -8.41 -21.57 15.71
N ASN A 127 -7.87 -21.09 16.83
CA ASN A 127 -7.10 -21.89 17.79
C ASN A 127 -7.92 -22.95 18.53
N GLU A 128 -9.27 -22.89 18.49
CA GLU A 128 -10.14 -23.93 19.02
C GLU A 128 -10.27 -25.13 18.08
N ALA A 129 -9.77 -25.01 16.84
CA ALA A 129 -9.70 -26.13 15.92
C ALA A 129 -8.71 -27.18 16.45
N PRO A 130 -9.10 -28.47 16.55
CA PRO A 130 -8.18 -29.56 16.89
C PRO A 130 -7.01 -29.65 15.94
N ASP A 131 -7.29 -29.36 14.65
CA ASP A 131 -6.32 -29.36 13.58
C ASP A 131 -6.22 -28.00 12.91
N VAL A 132 -5.06 -27.36 13.00
CA VAL A 132 -4.71 -26.15 12.25
C VAL A 132 -3.90 -26.56 11.01
N PHE A 133 -4.55 -26.53 9.83
CA PHE A 133 -3.94 -27.01 8.59
C PHE A 133 -2.95 -26.05 7.98
N THR A 134 -3.28 -24.76 8.01
CA THR A 134 -2.45 -23.76 7.36
C THR A 134 -1.96 -22.76 8.40
N ARG A 135 -0.64 -22.61 8.44
CA ARG A 135 0.04 -21.56 9.17
C ARG A 135 0.82 -20.77 8.13
N LEU A 136 0.33 -19.58 7.83
CA LEU A 136 0.92 -18.71 6.85
C LEU A 136 1.58 -17.53 7.56
N SER A 137 2.86 -17.33 7.31
CA SER A 137 3.59 -16.15 7.80
C SER A 137 4.59 -15.75 6.74
N SER A 138 4.52 -14.52 6.29
CA SER A 138 5.48 -13.97 5.33
C SER A 138 5.70 -12.47 5.54
N VAL A 139 6.90 -12.04 5.21
CA VAL A 139 7.28 -10.63 5.20
C VAL A 139 7.92 -10.30 3.86
N ARG A 140 7.39 -9.32 3.18
CA ARG A 140 7.98 -8.74 1.97
C ARG A 140 8.43 -7.32 2.27
N LYS A 141 9.63 -6.99 1.83
CA LYS A 141 10.18 -5.63 1.92
C LYS A 141 10.82 -5.28 0.60
N TRP A 142 10.65 -4.02 0.19
CA TRP A 142 11.41 -3.47 -0.91
C TRP A 142 11.70 -1.98 -0.65
N ALA A 143 12.71 -1.48 -1.29
CA ALA A 143 13.08 -0.08 -1.27
C ALA A 143 13.46 0.35 -2.69
N LEU A 144 13.14 1.58 -3.03
CA LEU A 144 13.49 2.21 -4.30
C LEU A 144 14.08 3.58 -4.01
N LEU A 145 15.20 3.88 -4.66
CA LEU A 145 15.82 5.19 -4.63
C LEU A 145 15.88 5.73 -6.06
N SER A 146 15.37 6.93 -6.26
CA SER A 146 15.29 7.53 -7.58
C SER A 146 15.85 8.95 -7.57
N PHE A 147 16.56 9.28 -8.66
CA PHE A 147 17.00 10.63 -8.96
C PHE A 147 16.49 11.02 -10.34
N MET A 148 15.91 12.19 -10.46
CA MET A 148 15.44 12.73 -11.74
C MET A 148 15.95 14.16 -11.90
N GLY A 149 16.41 14.48 -13.09
CA GLY A 149 16.75 15.84 -13.52
C GLY A 149 15.96 16.22 -14.75
N ARG A 150 15.42 17.41 -14.77
CA ARG A 150 14.76 18.01 -15.94
C ARG A 150 15.27 19.42 -16.15
N VAL A 151 15.55 19.75 -17.40
CA VAL A 151 15.91 21.10 -17.83
C VAL A 151 14.96 21.50 -18.96
N ASN A 152 14.24 22.58 -18.75
CA ASN A 152 13.43 23.24 -19.77
C ASN A 152 14.11 24.59 -20.09
N TYR A 153 14.41 24.79 -21.37
CA TYR A 153 15.00 26.03 -21.86
C TYR A 153 14.14 26.59 -22.98
N THR A 154 13.82 27.87 -22.88
CA THR A 154 13.05 28.60 -23.89
C THR A 154 13.85 29.82 -24.34
N PHE A 155 13.95 30.00 -25.65
CA PHE A 155 14.60 31.17 -26.28
C PHE A 155 13.60 31.93 -27.15
N LYS A 156 13.44 33.22 -26.86
CA LYS A 156 12.54 34.19 -27.55
C LYS A 156 11.09 33.65 -27.63
N ASP A 157 10.64 32.87 -26.65
CA ASP A 157 9.31 32.22 -26.61
C ASP A 157 8.97 31.41 -27.90
N ARG A 158 9.98 31.08 -28.69
CA ARG A 158 9.84 30.34 -29.98
C ARG A 158 10.54 28.99 -29.98
N TYR A 159 11.70 28.92 -29.35
CA TYR A 159 12.49 27.70 -29.35
C TYR A 159 12.46 27.10 -27.95
N LEU A 160 11.92 25.87 -27.85
CA LEU A 160 11.79 25.15 -26.61
C LEU A 160 12.63 23.88 -26.68
N LEU A 161 13.44 23.67 -25.66
CA LEU A 161 14.23 22.45 -25.45
C LEU A 161 13.91 21.89 -24.09
N THR A 162 13.55 20.59 -24.03
CA THR A 162 13.36 19.85 -22.78
C THR A 162 14.29 18.65 -22.78
N LEU A 163 15.08 18.53 -21.72
CA LEU A 163 15.91 17.36 -21.43
C LEU A 163 15.46 16.78 -20.10
N THR A 164 15.30 15.47 -20.05
CA THR A 164 14.94 14.73 -18.82
C THR A 164 15.79 13.48 -18.72
N GLY A 165 16.37 13.24 -17.55
CA GLY A 165 17.05 12.02 -17.19
C GLY A 165 16.56 11.48 -15.86
N ARG A 166 16.48 10.15 -15.73
CA ARG A 166 16.09 9.47 -14.49
C ARG A 166 17.00 8.27 -14.25
N TYR A 167 17.33 8.08 -13.00
CA TYR A 167 18.04 6.90 -12.50
C TYR A 167 17.26 6.31 -11.35
N ASP A 168 17.03 5.00 -11.39
CA ASP A 168 16.33 4.22 -10.36
C ASP A 168 17.24 3.08 -9.92
N GLY A 169 17.33 2.83 -8.58
CA GLY A 169 18.19 1.79 -8.00
C GLY A 169 17.66 1.22 -6.69
#